data_8f39d4b287d5f4bf3f6e9d55d03a2c93
#
_entry.id   8f39d4b287d5f4bf3f6e9d55d03a2c93
#
_cell.length_a   1.000
_cell.length_b   1.000
_cell.length_c   1.000
_cell.angle_alpha   90.00
_cell.angle_beta   90.00
_cell.angle_gamma   90.00
#
_symmetry.space_group_name_H-M   'P 1'
#
loop_
_entity.id
_entity.type
_entity.pdbx_description
1 polymer ?
#
loop_
_entity_poly.entity_id
_entity_poly.type
_entity_poly.pdbx_seq_one_letter_code
_entity_poly.pdbx_strand_id
1 'polypeptide(L)'
;MKERVTQRFLKYVAVDTQSDEASDTFPSTEKQKVLAKMLVEELRRMGVPQVEIDEQYGYVYAKILSNRPDGEKVPVLGFIAHMDTSPEVSGADVKPQIIRQYDGKDIVLNKDKNIVLSVEEFPELVQYTGQTLITTDGTTLLGADDKAGVAEIMTMAEQLCSHPEIVHGDIAIAFTPDEEVGGGMDHFDVKRFGADYAYTVDGGARRAGI
;
A
#
# COMPACT_ATOMS: atom_id res chain seq x y z
N MET A 1 -10.54 -11.25 6.96
CA MET A 1 -9.87 -9.96 6.71
C MET A 1 -8.34 -10.10 6.68
N LYS A 2 -7.64 -10.45 7.77
CA LYS A 2 -6.16 -10.55 7.82
C LYS A 2 -5.53 -11.33 6.64
N GLU A 3 -6.06 -12.51 6.29
CA GLU A 3 -5.54 -13.32 5.18
C GLU A 3 -5.65 -12.61 3.83
N ARG A 4 -6.74 -11.88 3.57
CA ARG A 4 -6.94 -11.13 2.32
C ARG A 4 -5.96 -9.97 2.18
N VAL A 5 -5.73 -9.20 3.26
CA VAL A 5 -4.70 -8.14 3.26
C VAL A 5 -3.33 -8.74 2.95
N THR A 6 -2.96 -9.82 3.63
CA THR A 6 -1.68 -10.51 3.40
C THR A 6 -1.53 -10.99 1.95
N GLN A 7 -2.57 -11.60 1.38
CA GLN A 7 -2.52 -12.07 -0.01
C GLN A 7 -2.36 -10.92 -1.01
N ARG A 8 -3.04 -9.79 -0.79
CA ARG A 8 -2.87 -8.59 -1.60
C ARG A 8 -1.47 -8.02 -1.47
N PHE A 9 -1.01 -7.86 -0.24
CA PHE A 9 0.33 -7.37 0.04
C PHE A 9 1.39 -8.20 -0.71
N LEU A 10 1.37 -9.53 -0.55
CA LEU A 10 2.30 -10.43 -1.24
C LEU A 10 2.22 -10.32 -2.77
N LYS A 11 1.04 -10.08 -3.31
CA LYS A 11 0.82 -9.86 -4.74
C LYS A 11 1.41 -8.52 -5.21
N TYR A 12 1.25 -7.46 -4.40
CA TYR A 12 1.70 -6.12 -4.78
C TYR A 12 3.21 -5.94 -4.63
N VAL A 13 3.84 -6.54 -3.61
CA VAL A 13 5.30 -6.48 -3.46
C VAL A 13 6.05 -7.23 -4.57
N ALA A 14 5.39 -8.16 -5.27
CA ALA A 14 5.96 -8.84 -6.42
C ALA A 14 6.07 -7.95 -7.67
N VAL A 15 5.42 -6.77 -7.68
CA VAL A 15 5.51 -5.80 -8.77
C VAL A 15 6.62 -4.81 -8.47
N ASP A 16 7.61 -4.73 -9.35
CA ASP A 16 8.64 -3.70 -9.25
C ASP A 16 8.05 -2.32 -9.58
N THR A 17 8.11 -1.43 -8.59
CA THR A 17 7.60 -0.04 -8.70
C THR A 17 8.62 0.98 -8.19
N GLN A 18 9.90 0.62 -8.18
CA GLN A 18 10.97 1.49 -7.70
C GLN A 18 10.97 2.81 -8.46
N SER A 19 10.97 3.92 -7.71
CA SER A 19 11.16 5.28 -8.21
C SER A 19 12.62 5.57 -8.59
N ASP A 20 12.90 6.71 -9.21
CA ASP A 20 14.24 7.11 -9.64
C ASP A 20 14.44 8.61 -9.43
N GLU A 21 15.29 9.00 -8.47
CA GLU A 21 15.64 10.39 -8.16
C GLU A 21 16.31 11.12 -9.32
N ALA A 22 16.98 10.39 -10.21
CA ALA A 22 17.71 10.99 -11.33
C ALA A 22 16.84 11.20 -12.58
N SER A 23 15.57 10.81 -12.53
CA SER A 23 14.65 10.91 -13.65
C SER A 23 14.10 12.31 -13.83
N ASP A 24 14.07 12.78 -15.08
CA ASP A 24 13.41 14.03 -15.48
C ASP A 24 11.94 13.80 -15.90
N THR A 25 11.39 12.59 -15.74
CA THR A 25 10.01 12.26 -16.12
C THR A 25 9.11 12.14 -14.89
N PHE A 26 7.78 12.20 -15.12
CA PHE A 26 6.78 11.90 -14.11
C PHE A 26 5.72 10.92 -14.68
N PRO A 27 5.46 9.78 -14.03
CA PRO A 27 6.22 9.28 -12.88
C PRO A 27 7.69 9.06 -13.23
N SER A 28 8.54 9.05 -12.22
CA SER A 28 10.00 8.89 -12.40
C SER A 28 10.36 7.57 -13.09
N THR A 29 9.49 6.57 -12.98
CA THR A 29 9.59 5.29 -13.68
C THR A 29 8.24 4.80 -14.19
N GLU A 30 8.18 4.37 -15.45
CA GLU A 30 6.96 3.81 -16.06
C GLU A 30 6.50 2.49 -15.41
N LYS A 31 7.38 1.76 -14.73
CA LYS A 31 7.04 0.51 -14.05
C LYS A 31 6.03 0.70 -12.91
N GLN A 32 5.93 1.88 -12.32
CA GLN A 32 4.91 2.20 -11.34
C GLN A 32 3.49 2.07 -11.90
N LYS A 33 3.29 2.42 -13.19
CA LYS A 33 2.00 2.29 -13.88
C LYS A 33 1.53 0.83 -14.02
N VAL A 34 2.42 -0.15 -13.85
CA VAL A 34 2.05 -1.57 -13.86
C VAL A 34 1.16 -1.89 -12.65
N LEU A 35 1.58 -1.44 -11.46
CA LEU A 35 0.76 -1.60 -10.25
C LEU A 35 -0.52 -0.77 -10.35
N ALA A 36 -0.44 0.48 -10.82
CA ALA A 36 -1.61 1.35 -11.00
C ALA A 36 -2.70 0.67 -11.85
N LYS A 37 -2.35 0.11 -13.00
CA LYS A 37 -3.29 -0.63 -13.88
C LYS A 37 -3.87 -1.86 -13.19
N MET A 38 -3.07 -2.59 -12.44
CA MET A 38 -3.53 -3.76 -11.68
C MET A 38 -4.54 -3.38 -10.60
N LEU A 39 -4.33 -2.26 -9.89
CA LEU A 39 -5.26 -1.75 -8.88
C LEU A 39 -6.58 -1.29 -9.51
N VAL A 40 -6.52 -0.59 -10.64
CA VAL A 40 -7.72 -0.19 -11.40
C VAL A 40 -8.57 -1.40 -11.80
N GLU A 41 -7.94 -2.44 -12.35
CA GLU A 41 -8.66 -3.66 -12.73
C GLU A 41 -9.27 -4.38 -11.53
N GLU A 42 -8.57 -4.38 -10.40
CA GLU A 42 -9.05 -5.01 -9.17
C GLU A 42 -10.23 -4.24 -8.58
N LEU A 43 -10.16 -2.91 -8.50
CA LEU A 43 -11.28 -2.06 -8.06
C LEU A 43 -12.52 -2.21 -8.95
N ARG A 44 -12.35 -2.26 -10.28
CA ARG A 44 -13.45 -2.50 -11.21
C ARG A 44 -14.09 -3.87 -11.00
N ARG A 45 -13.28 -4.91 -10.76
CA ARG A 45 -13.78 -6.27 -10.45
C ARG A 45 -14.53 -6.34 -9.13
N MET A 46 -14.20 -5.52 -8.15
CA MET A 46 -14.94 -5.38 -6.89
C MET A 46 -16.29 -4.67 -7.06
N GLY A 47 -16.54 -4.05 -8.22
CA GLY A 47 -17.76 -3.30 -8.49
C GLY A 47 -17.70 -1.85 -8.02
N VAL A 48 -16.51 -1.29 -7.77
CA VAL A 48 -16.35 0.14 -7.46
C VAL A 48 -16.85 0.96 -8.67
N PRO A 49 -17.85 1.85 -8.50
CA PRO A 49 -18.55 2.43 -9.64
C PRO A 49 -17.75 3.50 -10.38
N GLN A 50 -16.83 4.15 -9.71
CA GLN A 50 -16.00 5.20 -10.30
C GLN A 50 -14.54 4.83 -10.08
N VAL A 51 -13.83 4.47 -11.15
CA VAL A 51 -12.41 4.09 -11.13
C VAL A 51 -11.74 4.62 -12.37
N GLU A 52 -10.75 5.46 -12.16
CA GLU A 52 -9.99 6.14 -13.21
C GLU A 52 -8.50 6.00 -12.97
N ILE A 53 -7.73 5.99 -14.05
CA ILE A 53 -6.28 6.15 -14.03
C ILE A 53 -5.92 7.42 -14.80
N ASP A 54 -5.01 8.19 -14.24
CA ASP A 54 -4.32 9.23 -14.99
C ASP A 54 -3.21 8.58 -15.80
N GLU A 55 -3.43 8.40 -17.10
CA GLU A 55 -2.47 7.72 -17.99
C GLU A 55 -1.16 8.50 -18.15
N GLN A 56 -1.20 9.82 -17.97
CA GLN A 56 -0.01 10.66 -18.07
C GLN A 56 0.86 10.52 -16.82
N TYR A 57 0.27 10.70 -15.66
CA TYR A 57 1.00 10.83 -14.41
C TYR A 57 0.93 9.56 -13.52
N GLY A 58 0.09 8.58 -13.85
CA GLY A 58 0.04 7.30 -13.15
C GLY A 58 -0.81 7.26 -11.89
N TYR A 59 -1.48 8.36 -11.51
CA TYR A 59 -2.40 8.36 -10.36
C TYR A 59 -3.62 7.48 -10.62
N VAL A 60 -4.05 6.80 -9.58
CA VAL A 60 -5.34 6.09 -9.57
C VAL A 60 -6.31 6.83 -8.67
N TYR A 61 -7.52 7.10 -9.18
CA TYR A 61 -8.62 7.69 -8.42
C TYR A 61 -9.80 6.74 -8.44
N ALA A 62 -10.43 6.53 -7.28
CA ALA A 62 -11.65 5.76 -7.20
C ALA A 62 -12.61 6.33 -6.17
N LYS A 63 -13.92 6.04 -6.34
CA LYS A 63 -14.94 6.48 -5.41
C LYS A 63 -15.97 5.39 -5.18
N ILE A 64 -16.19 5.06 -3.92
CA ILE A 64 -17.29 4.21 -3.46
C ILE A 64 -18.40 5.15 -3.00
N LEU A 65 -19.58 5.02 -3.61
CA LEU A 65 -20.70 5.89 -3.30
C LEU A 65 -21.38 5.48 -1.99
N SER A 66 -21.90 6.46 -1.28
CA SER A 66 -22.65 6.27 -0.04
C SER A 66 -23.80 5.27 -0.23
N ASN A 67 -23.98 4.38 0.75
CA ASN A 67 -25.11 3.48 0.85
C ASN A 67 -26.05 3.85 2.01
N ARG A 68 -25.96 5.07 2.53
CA ARG A 68 -26.79 5.56 3.65
C ARG A 68 -28.26 5.57 3.27
N PRO A 69 -29.14 4.93 4.05
CA PRO A 69 -30.56 4.81 3.74
C PRO A 69 -31.33 6.13 3.94
N ASP A 70 -30.81 7.03 4.78
CA ASP A 70 -31.40 8.34 5.09
C ASP A 70 -31.11 9.39 4.00
N GLY A 71 -30.20 9.13 3.08
CA GLY A 71 -29.75 10.07 2.05
C GLY A 71 -29.04 11.31 2.61
N GLU A 72 -28.68 11.31 3.90
CA GLU A 72 -28.00 12.41 4.54
C GLU A 72 -26.59 12.59 3.97
N LYS A 73 -26.26 13.83 3.62
CA LYS A 73 -24.91 14.16 3.15
C LYS A 73 -23.96 14.25 4.34
N VAL A 74 -22.95 13.40 4.32
CA VAL A 74 -21.84 13.43 5.27
C VAL A 74 -20.56 13.77 4.51
N PRO A 75 -19.51 14.25 5.20
CA PRO A 75 -18.23 14.53 4.56
C PRO A 75 -17.68 13.31 3.82
N VAL A 76 -17.07 13.55 2.66
CA VAL A 76 -16.36 12.53 1.89
C VAL A 76 -15.03 12.26 2.56
N LEU A 77 -14.80 11.00 2.96
CA LEU A 77 -13.53 10.55 3.52
C LEU A 77 -12.63 10.01 2.42
N GLY A 78 -11.39 10.49 2.40
CA GLY A 78 -10.36 10.05 1.47
C GLY A 78 -9.33 9.14 2.13
N PHE A 79 -8.81 8.16 1.37
CA PHE A 79 -7.69 7.32 1.74
C PHE A 79 -6.67 7.32 0.63
N ILE A 80 -5.41 7.55 0.98
CA ILE A 80 -4.29 7.68 0.04
C ILE A 80 -3.17 6.74 0.48
N ALA A 81 -2.53 6.07 -0.47
CA ALA A 81 -1.31 5.30 -0.28
C ALA A 81 -0.42 5.46 -1.52
N HIS A 82 0.91 5.39 -1.35
CA HIS A 82 1.80 5.45 -2.51
C HIS A 82 2.13 4.07 -3.04
N MET A 83 2.43 4.02 -4.35
CA MET A 83 2.68 2.76 -5.07
C MET A 83 4.16 2.48 -5.26
N ASP A 84 4.97 3.53 -5.30
CA ASP A 84 6.41 3.40 -5.53
C ASP A 84 7.14 2.85 -4.32
N THR A 85 8.36 2.46 -4.54
CA THR A 85 9.30 2.03 -3.50
C THR A 85 10.60 2.80 -3.66
N SER A 86 11.31 2.96 -2.54
CA SER A 86 12.55 3.72 -2.44
C SER A 86 13.58 3.34 -3.53
N PRO A 87 14.27 4.32 -4.11
CA PRO A 87 15.32 4.08 -5.09
C PRO A 87 16.60 3.50 -4.48
N GLU A 88 16.77 3.53 -3.15
CA GLU A 88 18.02 3.12 -2.48
C GLU A 88 18.35 1.64 -2.64
N VAL A 89 17.33 0.77 -2.66
CA VAL A 89 17.50 -0.68 -2.79
C VAL A 89 16.49 -1.23 -3.78
N SER A 90 16.92 -2.19 -4.61
CA SER A 90 16.05 -2.82 -5.61
C SER A 90 14.80 -3.42 -5.01
N GLY A 91 13.65 -3.09 -5.60
CA GLY A 91 12.34 -3.71 -5.35
C GLY A 91 11.94 -4.76 -6.40
N ALA A 92 12.90 -5.22 -7.22
CA ALA A 92 12.65 -6.24 -8.24
C ALA A 92 12.90 -7.65 -7.69
N ASP A 93 12.09 -8.62 -8.15
CA ASP A 93 12.21 -10.04 -7.76
C ASP A 93 12.13 -10.30 -6.24
N VAL A 94 11.29 -9.55 -5.57
CA VAL A 94 11.06 -9.67 -4.12
C VAL A 94 10.65 -11.10 -3.76
N LYS A 95 11.31 -11.68 -2.75
CA LYS A 95 11.04 -13.03 -2.23
C LYS A 95 10.50 -12.94 -0.81
N PRO A 96 9.20 -12.71 -0.64
CA PRO A 96 8.62 -12.52 0.68
C PRO A 96 8.63 -13.84 1.48
N GLN A 97 8.92 -13.74 2.77
CA GLN A 97 8.92 -14.85 3.72
C GLN A 97 7.94 -14.55 4.84
N ILE A 98 7.14 -15.54 5.24
CA ILE A 98 6.19 -15.42 6.36
C ILE A 98 6.72 -16.18 7.56
N ILE A 99 7.03 -15.45 8.62
CA ILE A 99 7.51 -15.99 9.89
C ILE A 99 6.35 -15.97 10.87
N ARG A 100 5.81 -17.16 11.16
CA ARG A 100 4.68 -17.31 12.09
C ARG A 100 5.17 -17.44 13.52
N GLN A 101 4.46 -16.80 14.46
CA GLN A 101 4.78 -16.87 15.89
C GLN A 101 6.26 -16.58 16.15
N TYR A 102 6.73 -15.43 15.68
CA TYR A 102 8.13 -14.99 15.83
C TYR A 102 8.60 -15.18 17.29
N ASP A 103 9.75 -15.81 17.47
CA ASP A 103 10.25 -16.22 18.80
C ASP A 103 11.10 -15.15 19.52
N GLY A 104 11.27 -13.98 18.91
CA GLY A 104 12.03 -12.87 19.49
C GLY A 104 13.56 -12.98 19.28
N LYS A 105 14.03 -13.89 18.41
CA LYS A 105 15.44 -14.08 18.10
C LYS A 105 15.81 -13.58 16.72
N ASP A 106 17.10 -13.66 16.40
CA ASP A 106 17.62 -13.37 15.07
C ASP A 106 16.86 -14.12 13.98
N ILE A 107 16.58 -13.44 12.87
CA ILE A 107 15.92 -14.01 11.70
C ILE A 107 16.95 -14.24 10.62
N VAL A 108 17.20 -15.50 10.25
CA VAL A 108 18.04 -15.83 9.09
C VAL A 108 17.22 -15.63 7.83
N LEU A 109 17.45 -14.51 7.14
CA LEU A 109 16.77 -14.15 5.89
C LEU A 109 17.29 -14.97 4.72
N ASN A 110 18.62 -15.17 4.62
CA ASN A 110 19.25 -15.92 3.54
C ASN A 110 20.47 -16.69 4.06
N LYS A 111 20.37 -18.01 4.05
CA LYS A 111 21.46 -18.89 4.53
C LYS A 111 22.66 -18.87 3.59
N ASP A 112 22.42 -18.88 2.27
CA ASP A 112 23.48 -18.98 1.27
C ASP A 112 24.33 -17.71 1.22
N LYS A 113 23.70 -16.55 1.49
CA LYS A 113 24.35 -15.24 1.53
C LYS A 113 24.72 -14.79 2.94
N ASN A 114 24.42 -15.60 3.94
CA ASN A 114 24.63 -15.28 5.36
C ASN A 114 24.00 -13.93 5.78
N ILE A 115 22.77 -13.67 5.30
CA ILE A 115 22.03 -12.47 5.67
C ILE A 115 21.15 -12.79 6.87
N VAL A 116 21.35 -12.02 7.95
CA VAL A 116 20.64 -12.18 9.22
C VAL A 116 20.10 -10.84 9.66
N LEU A 117 18.83 -10.79 10.05
CA LEU A 117 18.24 -9.65 10.75
C LEU A 117 18.41 -9.91 12.25
N SER A 118 19.41 -9.25 12.84
CA SER A 118 19.84 -9.49 14.21
C SER A 118 19.07 -8.62 15.21
N VAL A 119 18.67 -9.19 16.34
CA VAL A 119 18.06 -8.45 17.45
C VAL A 119 19.08 -7.55 18.18
N GLU A 120 20.37 -7.78 18.02
CA GLU A 120 21.41 -6.91 18.53
C GLU A 120 21.47 -5.59 17.74
N GLU A 121 21.34 -5.67 16.40
CA GLU A 121 21.32 -4.49 15.51
C GLU A 121 19.95 -3.80 15.50
N PHE A 122 18.88 -4.58 15.62
CA PHE A 122 17.49 -4.12 15.56
C PHE A 122 16.70 -4.58 16.81
N PRO A 123 16.97 -4.02 17.98
CA PRO A 123 16.38 -4.47 19.25
C PRO A 123 14.86 -4.31 19.32
N GLU A 124 14.27 -3.45 18.50
CA GLU A 124 12.83 -3.30 18.36
C GLU A 124 12.12 -4.55 17.84
N LEU A 125 12.82 -5.47 17.19
CA LEU A 125 12.24 -6.74 16.73
C LEU A 125 11.62 -7.55 17.87
N VAL A 126 12.19 -7.49 19.07
CA VAL A 126 11.72 -8.25 20.23
C VAL A 126 10.26 -7.91 20.60
N GLN A 127 9.81 -6.68 20.34
CA GLN A 127 8.43 -6.27 20.62
C GLN A 127 7.39 -7.02 19.78
N TYR A 128 7.80 -7.64 18.67
CA TYR A 128 6.94 -8.42 17.78
C TYR A 128 6.89 -9.90 18.12
N THR A 129 7.48 -10.32 19.25
CA THR A 129 7.45 -11.73 19.72
C THR A 129 6.01 -12.25 19.77
N GLY A 130 5.78 -13.45 19.23
CA GLY A 130 4.48 -14.09 19.13
C GLY A 130 3.63 -13.64 17.95
N GLN A 131 4.07 -12.62 17.20
CA GLN A 131 3.37 -12.12 16.01
C GLN A 131 3.81 -12.85 14.74
N THR A 132 3.06 -12.65 13.66
CA THR A 132 3.49 -13.09 12.32
C THR A 132 4.16 -11.91 11.63
N LEU A 133 5.38 -12.12 11.16
CA LEU A 133 6.15 -11.15 10.41
C LEU A 133 6.22 -11.54 8.94
N ILE A 134 6.33 -10.53 8.08
CA ILE A 134 6.65 -10.71 6.67
C ILE A 134 7.97 -10.00 6.40
N THR A 135 8.94 -10.73 5.86
CA THR A 135 10.27 -10.22 5.50
C THR A 135 10.57 -10.54 4.04
N THR A 136 11.66 -10.02 3.51
CA THR A 136 12.28 -10.53 2.27
C THR A 136 13.37 -11.54 2.61
N ASP A 137 14.05 -12.07 1.57
CA ASP A 137 15.28 -12.86 1.72
C ASP A 137 16.52 -11.97 1.96
N GLY A 138 16.34 -10.67 2.21
CA GLY A 138 17.41 -9.71 2.45
C GLY A 138 18.19 -9.28 1.20
N THR A 139 17.82 -9.73 0.01
CA THR A 139 18.49 -9.34 -1.24
C THR A 139 17.80 -8.18 -1.94
N THR A 140 16.59 -7.82 -1.51
CA THR A 140 15.78 -6.73 -2.04
C THR A 140 15.10 -5.97 -0.92
N LEU A 141 14.55 -4.81 -1.24
CA LEU A 141 13.52 -4.17 -0.43
C LEU A 141 12.29 -5.09 -0.34
N LEU A 142 11.53 -5.05 0.76
CA LEU A 142 10.22 -5.71 0.82
C LEU A 142 9.15 -4.86 0.12
N GLY A 143 9.23 -3.55 0.26
CA GLY A 143 8.24 -2.60 -0.25
C GLY A 143 6.96 -2.57 0.59
N ALA A 144 7.08 -2.80 1.91
CA ALA A 144 5.95 -2.65 2.84
C ALA A 144 5.49 -1.21 2.92
N ASP A 145 6.42 -0.31 2.84
CA ASP A 145 6.27 1.10 2.58
C ASP A 145 6.17 1.29 1.06
N ASP A 146 4.99 1.66 0.46
CA ASP A 146 3.69 1.68 1.18
C ASP A 146 2.67 0.69 0.57
N LYS A 147 3.15 -0.41 0.00
CA LYS A 147 2.25 -1.45 -0.53
C LYS A 147 1.40 -2.14 0.55
N ALA A 148 1.76 -1.95 1.84
CA ALA A 148 0.91 -2.38 2.94
C ALA A 148 -0.35 -1.50 3.01
N GLY A 149 -0.21 -0.18 3.01
CA GLY A 149 -1.34 0.76 2.94
C GLY A 149 -2.19 0.56 1.70
N VAL A 150 -1.56 0.33 0.53
CA VAL A 150 -2.29 -0.04 -0.69
C VAL A 150 -3.15 -1.30 -0.46
N ALA A 151 -2.59 -2.35 0.14
CA ALA A 151 -3.31 -3.60 0.39
C ALA A 151 -4.46 -3.43 1.41
N GLU A 152 -4.27 -2.57 2.40
CA GLU A 152 -5.28 -2.23 3.41
C GLU A 152 -6.46 -1.48 2.78
N ILE A 153 -6.20 -0.42 2.01
CA ILE A 153 -7.22 0.36 1.30
C ILE A 153 -8.00 -0.54 0.32
N MET A 154 -7.31 -1.36 -0.46
CA MET A 154 -7.95 -2.28 -1.39
C MET A 154 -8.81 -3.34 -0.69
N THR A 155 -8.41 -3.76 0.51
CA THR A 155 -9.20 -4.71 1.31
C THR A 155 -10.40 -4.03 1.94
N MET A 156 -10.27 -2.78 2.38
CA MET A 156 -11.40 -1.95 2.83
C MET A 156 -12.42 -1.80 1.69
N ALA A 157 -11.97 -1.43 0.49
CA ALA A 157 -12.85 -1.29 -0.68
C ALA A 157 -13.63 -2.58 -0.97
N GLU A 158 -12.96 -3.73 -0.94
CA GLU A 158 -13.62 -5.03 -1.11
C GLU A 158 -14.68 -5.28 -0.02
N GLN A 159 -14.37 -4.96 1.24
CA GLN A 159 -15.33 -5.15 2.34
C GLN A 159 -16.57 -4.27 2.14
N LEU A 160 -16.40 -3.00 1.82
CA LEU A 160 -17.52 -2.08 1.61
C LEU A 160 -18.39 -2.50 0.42
N CYS A 161 -17.78 -2.93 -0.68
CA CYS A 161 -18.52 -3.40 -1.85
C CYS A 161 -19.22 -4.76 -1.63
N SER A 162 -18.66 -5.64 -0.80
CA SER A 162 -19.18 -6.99 -0.56
C SER A 162 -20.19 -7.07 0.58
N HIS A 163 -20.25 -6.06 1.45
CA HIS A 163 -21.03 -6.03 2.67
C HIS A 163 -21.90 -4.77 2.72
N PRO A 164 -23.02 -4.72 1.97
CA PRO A 164 -23.90 -3.54 1.91
C PRO A 164 -24.53 -3.18 3.26
N GLU A 165 -24.49 -4.07 4.24
CA GLU A 165 -24.91 -3.80 5.62
C GLU A 165 -23.96 -2.87 6.37
N ILE A 166 -22.73 -2.66 5.89
CA ILE A 166 -21.80 -1.66 6.43
C ILE A 166 -22.20 -0.30 5.87
N VAL A 167 -22.90 0.48 6.67
CA VAL A 167 -23.36 1.81 6.29
C VAL A 167 -22.21 2.81 6.28
N HIS A 168 -22.02 3.52 5.15
CA HIS A 168 -20.93 4.49 4.99
C HIS A 168 -21.37 5.68 4.12
N GLY A 169 -20.67 6.81 4.25
CA GLY A 169 -20.73 7.95 3.32
C GLY A 169 -19.92 7.66 2.04
N ASP A 170 -19.76 8.67 1.21
CA ASP A 170 -18.84 8.58 0.07
C ASP A 170 -17.40 8.36 0.56
N ILE A 171 -16.68 7.42 -0.07
CA ILE A 171 -15.26 7.13 0.19
C ILE A 171 -14.48 7.40 -1.08
N ALA A 172 -13.53 8.33 -1.00
CA ALA A 172 -12.57 8.59 -2.05
C ALA A 172 -11.28 7.78 -1.81
N ILE A 173 -10.71 7.22 -2.86
CA ILE A 173 -9.46 6.45 -2.81
C ILE A 173 -8.51 7.04 -3.85
N ALA A 174 -7.25 7.20 -3.47
CA ALA A 174 -6.19 7.52 -4.42
C ALA A 174 -4.93 6.70 -4.17
N PHE A 175 -4.26 6.32 -5.26
CA PHE A 175 -2.91 5.76 -5.20
C PHE A 175 -1.97 6.65 -5.99
N THR A 176 -0.84 7.01 -5.38
CA THR A 176 0.10 8.00 -5.90
C THR A 176 1.43 7.36 -6.34
N PRO A 177 2.09 7.86 -7.37
CA PRO A 177 3.47 7.54 -7.70
C PRO A 177 4.44 8.49 -6.96
N ASP A 178 5.75 8.20 -7.00
CA ASP A 178 6.88 9.09 -6.72
C ASP A 178 6.86 9.77 -5.32
N GLU A 179 6.25 9.15 -4.32
CA GLU A 179 6.30 9.65 -2.95
C GLU A 179 7.73 9.63 -2.41
N GLU A 180 8.45 8.53 -2.61
CA GLU A 180 9.79 8.24 -2.10
C GLU A 180 10.88 9.18 -2.67
N VAL A 181 10.56 9.88 -3.75
CA VAL A 181 11.43 10.91 -4.35
C VAL A 181 10.84 12.32 -4.20
N GLY A 182 9.82 12.48 -3.36
CA GLY A 182 9.23 13.77 -2.99
C GLY A 182 8.27 14.35 -4.01
N GLY A 183 7.93 13.61 -5.09
CA GLY A 183 7.05 14.07 -6.18
C GLY A 183 5.57 13.67 -6.01
N GLY A 184 5.23 12.89 -4.98
CA GLY A 184 3.93 12.22 -4.87
C GLY A 184 2.68 13.09 -5.03
N MET A 185 2.77 14.38 -4.79
CA MET A 185 1.62 15.30 -4.90
C MET A 185 1.74 16.33 -6.02
N ASP A 186 2.81 16.33 -6.83
CA ASP A 186 3.11 17.39 -7.80
C ASP A 186 2.03 17.55 -8.88
N HIS A 187 1.41 16.45 -9.30
CA HIS A 187 0.34 16.44 -10.29
C HIS A 187 -0.99 15.88 -9.74
N PHE A 188 -1.11 15.80 -8.41
CA PHE A 188 -2.31 15.27 -7.76
C PHE A 188 -3.50 16.19 -7.97
N ASP A 189 -4.57 15.68 -8.57
CA ASP A 189 -5.81 16.44 -8.77
C ASP A 189 -6.74 16.33 -7.57
N VAL A 190 -6.62 17.30 -6.65
CA VAL A 190 -7.44 17.40 -5.43
C VAL A 190 -8.93 17.47 -5.75
N LYS A 191 -9.32 18.14 -6.86
CA LYS A 191 -10.73 18.26 -7.25
C LYS A 191 -11.29 16.93 -7.75
N ARG A 192 -10.49 16.19 -8.53
CA ARG A 192 -10.85 14.87 -9.02
C ARG A 192 -10.94 13.87 -7.87
N PHE A 193 -10.04 13.94 -6.91
CA PHE A 193 -10.09 13.14 -5.70
C PHE A 193 -11.34 13.42 -4.88
N GLY A 194 -11.70 14.69 -4.68
CA GLY A 194 -12.98 15.13 -4.17
C GLY A 194 -13.32 14.66 -2.75
N ALA A 195 -12.31 14.53 -1.88
CA ALA A 195 -12.50 14.28 -0.45
C ALA A 195 -12.56 15.58 0.34
N ASP A 196 -13.39 15.64 1.39
CA ASP A 196 -13.41 16.74 2.36
C ASP A 196 -12.30 16.60 3.41
N TYR A 197 -11.97 15.35 3.78
CA TYR A 197 -10.88 14.96 4.67
C TYR A 197 -10.19 13.73 4.09
N ALA A 198 -8.88 13.66 4.24
CA ALA A 198 -8.12 12.50 3.78
C ALA A 198 -7.09 12.04 4.82
N TYR A 199 -6.84 10.73 4.79
CA TYR A 199 -5.79 10.07 5.56
C TYR A 199 -4.84 9.39 4.61
N THR A 200 -3.53 9.62 4.79
CA THR A 200 -2.50 8.80 4.20
C THR A 200 -2.36 7.55 5.05
N VAL A 201 -2.52 6.39 4.41
CA VAL A 201 -2.37 5.08 5.06
C VAL A 201 -0.97 4.60 4.75
N ASP A 202 -0.05 4.99 5.58
CA ASP A 202 1.38 4.84 5.38
C ASP A 202 2.06 4.28 6.62
N GLY A 203 3.29 3.76 6.48
CA GLY A 203 4.03 3.12 7.53
C GLY A 203 4.43 4.08 8.66
N GLY A 204 4.55 3.53 9.85
CA GLY A 204 5.00 4.28 11.01
C GLY A 204 5.33 3.38 12.18
N ALA A 205 6.13 3.89 13.13
CA ALA A 205 6.41 3.17 14.36
C ALA A 205 5.10 2.85 15.10
N ARG A 206 4.90 1.59 15.47
CA ARG A 206 3.77 1.18 16.32
C ARG A 206 3.86 1.92 17.64
N ARG A 207 3.06 2.95 17.84
CA ARG A 207 2.89 3.56 19.16
C ARG A 207 2.10 2.58 20.02
N ALA A 208 2.73 2.10 21.09
CA ALA A 208 2.05 1.33 22.10
C ALA A 208 0.96 2.20 22.74
N GLY A 209 -0.29 1.86 22.50
CA GLY A 209 -1.48 2.22 23.26
C GLY A 209 -1.82 3.71 23.37
N ILE A 210 -2.92 4.09 22.78
CA ILE A 210 -3.91 4.94 23.47
C ILE A 210 -5.10 4.06 23.77
#